data_120e6ea92aed006897717828af77939e
#
_entry.id   120e6ea92aed006897717828af77939e
#
_cell.length_a   1.000
_cell.length_b   1.000
_cell.length_c   1.000
_cell.angle_alpha   90.00
_cell.angle_beta   90.00
_cell.angle_gamma   90.00
#
_symmetry.space_group_name_H-M   'P 1'
#
loop_
_entity.id
_entity.type
_entity.pdbx_description
1 polymer ?
#
loop_
_entity_poly.entity_id
_entity_poly.type
_entity_poly.pdbx_seq_one_letter_code
_entity_poly.pdbx_strand_id
1 'polypeptide(L)'
;MKKVLVAGFFDLFHSGHVRFLERASSYGNLSVVVGSDESSLIYKGKRPIYTQEERAYILSSLKSVSTVFTPKDCTLLNFASFLDGYDIFIINEDGHTEEKKKACESKGVEYIVLKREPLAGLRENSSSSIKEKINLIPQRLDIVGFFDQKLLNSVCSGSVILANINPINAEERSGLSSSTTKVINKIFGPCLPTHLAPMDVAKIVFAVENPPDREYISGVVDQLGICLPGINRLHFKNQYFPNLVDETPLEIRTSLNKYAYLKQPKPRPLGYDVFDGREDFSSKNVSSLSELGGKVWKSLQNKDIISLGSFVSQTHEAQKRMIPGYESDYASGILKGLNNNHFGAKLMGAGGYGYAFVLSENPESDFIKVTIT
;
A
#
# COMPACT_ATOMS: atom_id res chain seq x y z
N MET A 1 -31.21 -14.45 -33.98
CA MET A 1 -30.85 -14.34 -32.53
C MET A 1 -30.65 -12.87 -32.25
N LYS A 2 -31.23 -12.33 -31.16
CA LYS A 2 -31.04 -10.92 -30.79
C LYS A 2 -29.56 -10.62 -30.54
N LYS A 3 -29.14 -9.42 -30.91
CA LYS A 3 -27.79 -8.92 -30.62
C LYS A 3 -27.82 -8.15 -29.30
N VAL A 4 -27.04 -8.59 -28.36
CA VAL A 4 -26.98 -8.06 -27.00
C VAL A 4 -25.64 -7.35 -26.76
N LEU A 5 -25.69 -6.16 -26.18
CA LEU A 5 -24.51 -5.39 -25.80
C LEU A 5 -24.48 -5.20 -24.29
N VAL A 6 -23.29 -5.34 -23.72
CA VAL A 6 -22.96 -4.89 -22.35
C VAL A 6 -21.73 -4.00 -22.39
N ALA A 7 -21.61 -3.09 -21.43
CA ALA A 7 -20.43 -2.25 -21.29
C ALA A 7 -19.99 -2.21 -19.82
N GLY A 8 -18.68 -2.27 -19.58
CA GLY A 8 -18.12 -2.22 -18.24
C GLY A 8 -16.61 -2.19 -18.21
N PHE A 9 -16.03 -1.98 -17.02
CA PHE A 9 -14.57 -2.03 -16.85
C PHE A 9 -14.04 -3.45 -16.62
N PHE A 10 -14.79 -4.31 -15.94
CA PHE A 10 -14.47 -5.72 -15.66
C PHE A 10 -13.08 -5.92 -15.04
N ASP A 11 -12.65 -4.97 -14.20
CA ASP A 11 -11.38 -5.06 -13.49
C ASP A 11 -11.43 -6.10 -12.37
N LEU A 12 -10.31 -6.81 -12.11
CA LEU A 12 -10.26 -7.92 -11.16
C LEU A 12 -11.40 -8.91 -11.39
N PHE A 13 -11.40 -9.51 -12.56
CA PHE A 13 -12.48 -10.40 -13.01
C PHE A 13 -12.83 -11.47 -11.96
N HIS A 14 -14.12 -11.61 -11.63
CA HIS A 14 -14.60 -12.47 -10.55
C HIS A 14 -15.94 -13.14 -10.90
N SER A 15 -16.39 -14.08 -10.05
CA SER A 15 -17.62 -14.85 -10.25
C SER A 15 -18.87 -13.99 -10.51
N GLY A 16 -18.97 -12.82 -9.91
CA GLY A 16 -20.07 -11.88 -10.19
C GLY A 16 -20.09 -11.37 -11.62
N HIS A 17 -18.92 -11.10 -12.23
CA HIS A 17 -18.82 -10.74 -13.65
C HIS A 17 -19.22 -11.94 -14.54
N VAL A 18 -18.75 -13.16 -14.22
CA VAL A 18 -19.13 -14.38 -14.95
C VAL A 18 -20.64 -14.52 -14.95
N ARG A 19 -21.26 -14.47 -13.77
CA ARG A 19 -22.70 -14.64 -13.63
C ARG A 19 -23.52 -13.59 -14.38
N PHE A 20 -23.07 -12.33 -14.34
CA PHE A 20 -23.69 -11.25 -15.10
C PHE A 20 -23.66 -11.51 -16.61
N LEU A 21 -22.48 -11.91 -17.14
CA LEU A 21 -22.32 -12.19 -18.58
C LEU A 21 -23.08 -13.45 -19.02
N GLU A 22 -23.12 -14.51 -18.22
CA GLU A 22 -23.96 -15.68 -18.48
C GLU A 22 -25.43 -15.32 -18.59
N ARG A 23 -25.96 -14.51 -17.65
CA ARG A 23 -27.33 -14.06 -17.69
C ARG A 23 -27.59 -13.13 -18.88
N ALA A 24 -26.67 -12.24 -19.20
CA ALA A 24 -26.80 -11.38 -20.38
C ALA A 24 -26.80 -12.20 -21.67
N SER A 25 -25.99 -13.24 -21.79
CA SER A 25 -25.95 -14.12 -22.98
C SER A 25 -27.21 -14.94 -23.19
N SER A 26 -28.05 -15.14 -22.16
CA SER A 26 -29.32 -15.82 -22.31
C SER A 26 -30.37 -15.02 -23.13
N TYR A 27 -30.11 -13.72 -23.32
CA TYR A 27 -30.97 -12.84 -24.13
C TYR A 27 -30.62 -12.86 -25.65
N GLY A 28 -29.43 -13.34 -26.00
CA GLY A 28 -28.96 -13.39 -27.38
C GLY A 28 -27.45 -13.46 -27.56
N ASN A 29 -26.98 -13.08 -28.74
CA ASN A 29 -25.56 -13.05 -29.06
C ASN A 29 -24.88 -11.88 -28.34
N LEU A 30 -24.00 -12.17 -27.34
CA LEU A 30 -23.45 -11.20 -26.42
C LEU A 30 -22.15 -10.58 -26.95
N SER A 31 -22.15 -9.25 -27.07
CA SER A 31 -20.95 -8.44 -27.28
C SER A 31 -20.62 -7.60 -26.03
N VAL A 32 -19.34 -7.41 -25.76
CA VAL A 32 -18.86 -6.69 -24.58
C VAL A 32 -17.98 -5.50 -24.99
N VAL A 33 -18.30 -4.31 -24.50
CA VAL A 33 -17.43 -3.12 -24.59
C VAL A 33 -16.63 -2.99 -23.29
N VAL A 34 -15.30 -3.04 -23.38
CA VAL A 34 -14.39 -2.88 -22.24
C VAL A 34 -13.93 -1.43 -22.18
N GLY A 35 -14.28 -0.75 -21.09
CA GLY A 35 -13.87 0.64 -20.89
C GLY A 35 -12.33 0.78 -20.82
N SER A 36 -11.79 1.86 -21.41
CA SER A 36 -10.35 2.15 -21.42
C SER A 36 -9.84 2.50 -20.02
N ASP A 37 -8.52 2.41 -19.82
CA ASP A 37 -7.88 2.75 -18.55
C ASP A 37 -8.03 4.26 -18.25
N GLU A 38 -7.98 5.09 -19.29
CA GLU A 38 -8.22 6.53 -19.22
C GLU A 38 -9.68 6.84 -18.82
N SER A 39 -10.65 6.15 -19.41
CA SER A 39 -12.06 6.31 -19.04
C SER A 39 -12.30 5.92 -17.58
N SER A 40 -11.63 4.89 -17.07
CA SER A 40 -11.71 4.52 -15.66
C SER A 40 -11.15 5.62 -14.75
N LEU A 41 -10.06 6.26 -15.14
CA LEU A 41 -9.49 7.39 -14.38
C LEU A 41 -10.50 8.57 -14.33
N ILE A 42 -11.16 8.88 -15.45
CA ILE A 42 -12.16 9.96 -15.53
C ILE A 42 -13.39 9.66 -14.66
N TYR A 43 -13.98 8.46 -14.78
CA TYR A 43 -15.23 8.13 -14.11
C TYR A 43 -15.09 7.63 -12.67
N LYS A 44 -13.98 6.98 -12.35
CA LYS A 44 -13.75 6.36 -11.03
C LYS A 44 -12.60 7.01 -10.24
N GLY A 45 -11.90 7.98 -10.83
CA GLY A 45 -10.73 8.61 -10.23
C GLY A 45 -9.52 7.68 -10.08
N LYS A 46 -9.56 6.47 -10.65
CA LYS A 46 -8.52 5.44 -10.50
C LYS A 46 -8.39 4.61 -11.76
N ARG A 47 -7.16 4.23 -12.11
CA ARG A 47 -6.92 3.24 -13.18
C ARG A 47 -7.32 1.83 -12.71
N PRO A 48 -7.71 0.94 -13.65
CA PRO A 48 -7.86 -0.48 -13.36
C PRO A 48 -6.52 -1.10 -12.93
N ILE A 49 -6.57 -2.25 -12.26
CA ILE A 49 -5.37 -3.03 -11.94
C ILE A 49 -4.87 -3.78 -13.17
N TYR A 50 -5.80 -4.39 -13.92
CA TYR A 50 -5.48 -5.01 -15.20
C TYR A 50 -5.64 -4.00 -16.34
N THR A 51 -4.70 -4.02 -17.28
CA THR A 51 -4.79 -3.19 -18.51
C THR A 51 -6.04 -3.52 -19.30
N GLN A 52 -6.47 -2.62 -20.19
CA GLN A 52 -7.64 -2.86 -21.05
C GLN A 52 -7.47 -4.14 -21.88
N GLU A 53 -6.25 -4.39 -22.38
CA GLU A 53 -5.89 -5.57 -23.17
C GLU A 53 -6.03 -6.87 -22.36
N GLU A 54 -5.53 -6.89 -21.12
CA GLU A 54 -5.65 -8.05 -20.22
C GLU A 54 -7.12 -8.35 -19.90
N ARG A 55 -7.91 -7.31 -19.60
CA ARG A 55 -9.33 -7.43 -19.31
C ARG A 55 -10.11 -7.95 -20.53
N ALA A 56 -9.79 -7.45 -21.72
CA ALA A 56 -10.38 -7.91 -22.97
C ALA A 56 -10.00 -9.37 -23.28
N TYR A 57 -8.74 -9.75 -23.05
CA TYR A 57 -8.29 -11.11 -23.24
C TYR A 57 -9.07 -12.11 -22.35
N ILE A 58 -9.23 -11.78 -21.07
CA ILE A 58 -10.02 -12.62 -20.14
C ILE A 58 -11.47 -12.75 -20.65
N LEU A 59 -12.10 -11.64 -21.04
CA LEU A 59 -13.48 -11.63 -21.51
C LEU A 59 -13.68 -12.42 -22.83
N SER A 60 -12.72 -12.33 -23.75
CA SER A 60 -12.77 -13.06 -25.02
C SER A 60 -12.64 -14.57 -24.85
N SER A 61 -12.13 -15.03 -23.71
CA SER A 61 -11.98 -16.46 -23.38
C SER A 61 -13.24 -17.07 -22.79
N LEU A 62 -14.30 -16.28 -22.55
CA LEU A 62 -15.54 -16.77 -21.95
C LEU A 62 -16.48 -17.34 -23.00
N LYS A 63 -17.07 -18.50 -22.72
CA LYS A 63 -18.05 -19.15 -23.60
C LYS A 63 -19.31 -18.31 -23.84
N SER A 64 -19.68 -17.45 -22.89
CA SER A 64 -20.86 -16.58 -22.95
C SER A 64 -20.66 -15.33 -23.80
N VAL A 65 -19.42 -15.01 -24.20
CA VAL A 65 -19.07 -13.80 -24.93
C VAL A 65 -18.69 -14.13 -26.36
N SER A 66 -19.36 -13.47 -27.32
CA SER A 66 -19.10 -13.68 -28.74
C SER A 66 -18.11 -12.69 -29.31
N THR A 67 -18.13 -11.44 -28.84
CA THR A 67 -17.27 -10.37 -29.35
C THR A 67 -16.87 -9.42 -28.22
N VAL A 68 -15.62 -8.95 -28.24
CA VAL A 68 -15.11 -7.94 -27.29
C VAL A 68 -14.59 -6.74 -28.06
N PHE A 69 -14.99 -5.55 -27.62
CA PHE A 69 -14.53 -4.26 -28.17
C PHE A 69 -13.69 -3.51 -27.15
N THR A 70 -12.57 -2.94 -27.58
CA THR A 70 -11.61 -2.18 -26.76
C THR A 70 -11.44 -0.75 -27.29
N PRO A 71 -12.46 0.11 -27.20
CA PRO A 71 -12.34 1.49 -27.65
C PRO A 71 -11.32 2.26 -26.81
N LYS A 72 -10.53 3.11 -27.44
CA LYS A 72 -9.58 4.01 -26.76
C LYS A 72 -10.29 5.07 -25.92
N ASP A 73 -11.45 5.50 -26.37
CA ASP A 73 -12.32 6.45 -25.68
C ASP A 73 -13.72 5.85 -25.53
N CYS A 74 -14.13 5.62 -24.28
CA CYS A 74 -15.45 5.09 -23.92
C CYS A 74 -16.14 6.08 -22.98
N THR A 75 -16.34 7.31 -23.44
CA THR A 75 -17.10 8.33 -22.73
C THR A 75 -18.60 8.13 -22.92
N LEU A 76 -19.43 8.75 -22.08
CA LEU A 76 -20.88 8.79 -22.28
C LEU A 76 -21.27 9.39 -23.63
N LEU A 77 -20.45 10.32 -24.16
CA LEU A 77 -20.65 10.92 -25.48
C LEU A 77 -20.53 9.88 -26.59
N ASN A 78 -19.63 8.92 -26.46
CA ASN A 78 -19.41 7.87 -27.46
C ASN A 78 -20.23 6.61 -27.20
N PHE A 79 -20.91 6.50 -26.05
CA PHE A 79 -21.71 5.33 -25.69
C PHE A 79 -22.81 5.06 -26.74
N ALA A 80 -23.50 6.08 -27.19
CA ALA A 80 -24.60 5.95 -28.17
C ALA A 80 -24.15 5.34 -29.52
N SER A 81 -22.85 5.52 -29.91
CA SER A 81 -22.34 4.94 -31.15
C SER A 81 -22.16 3.42 -31.07
N PHE A 82 -21.98 2.86 -29.87
CA PHE A 82 -21.91 1.41 -29.70
C PHE A 82 -23.25 0.72 -29.71
N LEU A 83 -24.36 1.46 -29.60
CA LEU A 83 -25.71 0.91 -29.62
C LEU A 83 -26.18 0.58 -31.04
N ASP A 84 -25.54 1.13 -32.06
CA ASP A 84 -25.98 0.95 -33.44
C ASP A 84 -25.90 -0.53 -33.88
N GLY A 85 -27.05 -1.06 -34.31
CA GLY A 85 -27.16 -2.45 -34.75
C GLY A 85 -27.31 -3.50 -33.66
N TYR A 86 -27.54 -3.07 -32.40
CA TYR A 86 -27.93 -3.93 -31.30
C TYR A 86 -29.42 -3.83 -30.99
N ASP A 87 -29.99 -4.95 -30.52
CA ASP A 87 -31.40 -5.03 -30.13
C ASP A 87 -31.59 -4.73 -28.64
N ILE A 88 -30.62 -5.14 -27.81
CA ILE A 88 -30.69 -5.06 -26.36
C ILE A 88 -29.39 -4.52 -25.79
N PHE A 89 -29.48 -3.58 -24.85
CA PHE A 89 -28.36 -3.21 -23.97
C PHE A 89 -28.69 -3.66 -22.54
N ILE A 90 -27.75 -4.42 -21.94
CA ILE A 90 -27.92 -4.95 -20.59
C ILE A 90 -26.87 -4.36 -19.68
N ILE A 91 -27.28 -3.94 -18.49
CA ILE A 91 -26.43 -3.42 -17.46
C ILE A 91 -26.84 -3.98 -16.09
N ASN A 92 -25.91 -4.02 -15.13
CA ASN A 92 -26.26 -4.31 -13.74
C ASN A 92 -26.77 -3.05 -13.02
N GLU A 93 -27.44 -3.25 -11.89
CA GLU A 93 -28.03 -2.15 -11.11
C GLU A 93 -27.02 -1.06 -10.72
N ASP A 94 -25.75 -1.41 -10.43
CA ASP A 94 -24.71 -0.42 -10.07
C ASP A 94 -24.24 0.46 -11.24
N GLY A 95 -24.44 -0.03 -12.45
CA GLY A 95 -24.05 0.69 -13.67
C GLY A 95 -25.20 1.48 -14.30
N HIS A 96 -26.42 1.35 -13.76
CA HIS A 96 -27.61 2.05 -14.26
C HIS A 96 -27.47 3.57 -14.14
N THR A 97 -27.78 4.28 -15.21
CA THR A 97 -27.97 5.74 -15.22
C THR A 97 -29.09 6.12 -16.20
N GLU A 98 -29.80 7.19 -15.89
CA GLU A 98 -30.88 7.70 -16.74
C GLU A 98 -30.40 8.16 -18.12
N GLU A 99 -29.15 8.66 -18.21
CA GLU A 99 -28.52 9.06 -19.48
C GLU A 99 -28.36 7.87 -20.42
N LYS A 100 -27.90 6.73 -19.91
CA LYS A 100 -27.75 5.49 -20.71
C LYS A 100 -29.10 4.97 -21.17
N LYS A 101 -30.09 5.01 -20.29
CA LYS A 101 -31.48 4.61 -20.63
C LYS A 101 -32.02 5.46 -21.76
N LYS A 102 -31.93 6.79 -21.64
CA LYS A 102 -32.38 7.73 -22.71
C LYS A 102 -31.61 7.52 -24.01
N ALA A 103 -30.32 7.25 -23.96
CA ALA A 103 -29.54 6.93 -25.15
C ALA A 103 -30.04 5.67 -25.85
N CYS A 104 -30.36 4.60 -25.11
CA CYS A 104 -30.95 3.38 -25.66
C CYS A 104 -32.33 3.65 -26.27
N GLU A 105 -33.20 4.36 -25.56
CA GLU A 105 -34.54 4.76 -26.06
C GLU A 105 -34.45 5.54 -27.36
N SER A 106 -33.54 6.50 -27.47
CA SER A 106 -33.33 7.30 -28.69
C SER A 106 -32.88 6.49 -29.90
N LYS A 107 -32.29 5.31 -29.68
CA LYS A 107 -31.80 4.38 -30.71
C LYS A 107 -32.73 3.18 -30.92
N GLY A 108 -33.85 3.11 -30.20
CA GLY A 108 -34.79 1.97 -30.28
C GLY A 108 -34.20 0.67 -29.71
N VAL A 109 -33.20 0.76 -28.82
CA VAL A 109 -32.53 -0.38 -28.16
C VAL A 109 -33.23 -0.66 -26.84
N GLU A 110 -33.60 -1.91 -26.61
CA GLU A 110 -34.20 -2.35 -25.35
C GLU A 110 -33.17 -2.22 -24.21
N TYR A 111 -33.55 -1.53 -23.12
CA TYR A 111 -32.65 -1.30 -21.97
C TYR A 111 -33.05 -2.19 -20.81
N ILE A 112 -32.18 -3.10 -20.39
CA ILE A 112 -32.44 -4.05 -19.31
C ILE A 112 -31.47 -3.86 -18.17
N VAL A 113 -31.99 -3.75 -16.95
CA VAL A 113 -31.20 -3.70 -15.71
C VAL A 113 -31.31 -5.05 -15.00
N LEU A 114 -30.18 -5.76 -14.86
CA LEU A 114 -30.12 -7.00 -14.12
C LEU A 114 -29.74 -6.73 -12.67
N LYS A 115 -30.52 -7.29 -11.75
CA LYS A 115 -30.15 -7.32 -10.32
C LYS A 115 -28.98 -8.25 -10.11
N ARG A 116 -28.16 -7.96 -9.09
CA ARG A 116 -27.10 -8.87 -8.66
C ARG A 116 -27.74 -10.15 -8.10
N GLU A 117 -27.33 -11.26 -8.62
CA GLU A 117 -27.72 -12.58 -8.16
C GLU A 117 -26.48 -13.47 -8.09
N PRO A 118 -25.84 -13.58 -6.92
CA PRO A 118 -24.71 -14.48 -6.76
C PRO A 118 -25.14 -15.93 -7.01
N LEU A 119 -24.25 -16.71 -7.60
CA LEU A 119 -24.49 -18.14 -7.78
C LEU A 119 -24.52 -18.83 -6.41
N ALA A 120 -25.49 -19.71 -6.18
CA ALA A 120 -25.62 -20.43 -4.93
C ALA A 120 -24.31 -21.16 -4.56
N GLY A 121 -23.84 -20.99 -3.32
CA GLY A 121 -22.58 -21.55 -2.84
C GLY A 121 -21.33 -20.70 -3.12
N LEU A 122 -21.43 -19.60 -3.89
CA LEU A 122 -20.32 -18.67 -4.09
C LEU A 122 -20.53 -17.40 -3.27
N ARG A 123 -19.42 -16.83 -2.79
CA ARG A 123 -19.47 -15.52 -2.09
C ARG A 123 -19.78 -14.41 -3.08
N GLU A 124 -20.57 -13.47 -2.62
CA GLU A 124 -20.74 -12.22 -3.37
C GLU A 124 -19.43 -11.45 -3.39
N ASN A 125 -18.94 -11.13 -4.58
CA ASN A 125 -17.72 -10.36 -4.77
C ASN A 125 -17.99 -9.15 -5.67
N SER A 126 -17.30 -8.06 -5.40
CA SER A 126 -17.19 -6.91 -6.30
C SER A 126 -15.71 -6.57 -6.49
N SER A 127 -15.37 -5.92 -7.61
CA SER A 127 -14.00 -5.45 -7.82
C SER A 127 -13.53 -4.54 -6.67
N SER A 128 -14.43 -3.72 -6.11
CA SER A 128 -14.13 -2.87 -4.95
C SER A 128 -13.82 -3.69 -3.70
N SER A 129 -14.65 -4.69 -3.37
CA SER A 129 -14.41 -5.55 -2.20
C SER A 129 -13.15 -6.42 -2.34
N ILE A 130 -12.78 -6.77 -3.56
CA ILE A 130 -11.52 -7.48 -3.84
C ILE A 130 -10.35 -6.51 -3.66
N LYS A 131 -10.43 -5.28 -4.19
CA LYS A 131 -9.40 -4.24 -4.02
C LYS A 131 -9.13 -3.89 -2.56
N GLU A 132 -10.17 -3.86 -1.73
CA GLU A 132 -10.02 -3.65 -0.28
C GLU A 132 -9.24 -4.76 0.40
N LYS A 133 -9.33 -6.00 -0.12
CA LYS A 133 -8.61 -7.17 0.41
C LYS A 133 -7.19 -7.31 -0.17
N ILE A 134 -6.92 -6.70 -1.32
CA ILE A 134 -5.61 -6.70 -1.97
C ILE A 134 -4.87 -5.43 -1.54
N ASN A 135 -3.91 -5.59 -0.67
CA ASN A 135 -2.95 -4.53 -0.37
C ASN A 135 -1.62 -4.90 -1.00
N LEU A 136 -1.27 -4.22 -2.09
CA LEU A 136 0.01 -4.36 -2.80
C LEU A 136 0.96 -3.19 -2.49
N ILE A 137 0.54 -2.27 -1.61
CA ILE A 137 1.37 -1.15 -1.18
C ILE A 137 2.40 -1.69 -0.19
N PRO A 138 3.69 -1.53 -0.46
CA PRO A 138 4.73 -1.88 0.48
C PRO A 138 4.55 -1.21 1.84
N GLN A 139 5.24 -1.71 2.85
CA GLN A 139 5.26 -1.10 4.16
C GLN A 139 6.67 -0.69 4.54
N ARG A 140 6.77 0.26 5.46
CA ARG A 140 8.05 0.73 5.96
C ARG A 140 8.54 -0.13 7.12
N LEU A 141 9.77 -0.60 7.00
CA LEU A 141 10.56 -1.14 8.10
C LEU A 141 11.55 -0.06 8.58
N ASP A 142 11.44 0.34 9.83
CA ASP A 142 12.35 1.29 10.47
C ASP A 142 13.53 0.54 11.10
N ILE A 143 14.67 0.51 10.44
CA ILE A 143 15.89 -0.13 10.97
C ILE A 143 16.57 0.80 11.95
N VAL A 144 16.70 2.09 11.65
CA VAL A 144 17.33 3.09 12.53
C VAL A 144 16.61 4.42 12.45
N GLY A 145 16.13 4.88 13.60
CA GLY A 145 15.72 6.26 13.80
C GLY A 145 14.34 6.62 13.25
N PHE A 146 13.99 7.85 13.48
CA PHE A 146 12.84 8.54 12.90
C PHE A 146 13.24 10.00 12.69
N PHE A 147 12.49 10.70 11.84
CA PHE A 147 12.73 12.11 11.57
C PHE A 147 11.40 12.84 11.40
N ASP A 148 11.07 13.69 12.34
CA ASP A 148 9.85 14.49 12.35
C ASP A 148 10.10 15.95 12.70
N GLN A 149 9.08 16.78 12.78
CA GLN A 149 9.19 18.20 13.08
C GLN A 149 9.85 18.47 14.44
N LYS A 150 9.55 17.67 15.47
CA LYS A 150 10.14 17.86 16.81
C LYS A 150 11.66 17.68 16.75
N LEU A 151 12.11 16.66 16.03
CA LEU A 151 13.54 16.41 15.83
C LEU A 151 14.20 17.49 14.98
N LEU A 152 13.56 17.91 13.88
CA LEU A 152 14.04 19.02 13.03
C LEU A 152 14.22 20.33 13.77
N ASN A 153 13.30 20.64 14.68
CA ASN A 153 13.39 21.85 15.50
C ASN A 153 14.51 21.79 16.53
N SER A 154 14.95 20.59 16.90
CA SER A 154 15.97 20.36 17.94
C SER A 154 17.35 20.16 17.37
N VAL A 155 17.48 19.61 16.14
CA VAL A 155 18.73 19.22 15.51
C VAL A 155 18.75 19.53 14.02
N CYS A 156 19.89 20.06 13.56
CA CYS A 156 20.03 20.53 12.17
C CYS A 156 20.36 19.40 11.17
N SER A 157 20.79 18.22 11.62
CA SER A 157 21.18 17.13 10.74
C SER A 157 21.11 15.75 11.40
N GLY A 158 20.87 14.73 10.60
CA GLY A 158 20.84 13.33 11.05
C GLY A 158 20.62 12.38 9.89
N SER A 159 20.65 11.09 10.17
CA SER A 159 20.32 10.06 9.18
C SER A 159 19.42 8.98 9.77
N VAL A 160 18.56 8.40 8.93
CA VAL A 160 17.74 7.24 9.26
C VAL A 160 18.02 6.12 8.25
N ILE A 161 17.74 4.88 8.64
CA ILE A 161 17.85 3.72 7.74
C ILE A 161 16.48 3.06 7.70
N LEU A 162 15.88 3.06 6.53
CA LEU A 162 14.56 2.50 6.26
C LEU A 162 14.67 1.38 5.24
N ALA A 163 13.79 0.41 5.34
CA ALA A 163 13.61 -0.60 4.32
C ALA A 163 12.16 -0.63 3.87
N ASN A 164 11.99 -0.90 2.59
CA ASN A 164 10.71 -1.19 1.97
C ASN A 164 10.46 -2.69 2.04
N ILE A 165 9.33 -3.11 2.61
CA ILE A 165 9.00 -4.52 2.75
C ILE A 165 7.71 -4.89 2.03
N ASN A 166 7.58 -6.17 1.69
CA ASN A 166 6.36 -6.71 1.12
C ASN A 166 5.12 -6.34 1.96
N PRO A 167 3.96 -6.15 1.33
CA PRO A 167 2.71 -5.90 2.05
C PRO A 167 2.40 -7.04 3.03
N ILE A 168 2.05 -6.66 4.26
CA ILE A 168 1.49 -7.57 5.25
C ILE A 168 0.14 -7.01 5.74
N ASN A 169 -0.75 -7.86 6.23
CA ASN A 169 -2.02 -7.43 6.83
C ASN A 169 -1.74 -6.91 8.25
N ALA A 170 -1.17 -5.72 8.33
CA ALA A 170 -0.88 -5.07 9.60
C ALA A 170 -2.11 -4.34 10.14
N GLU A 171 -2.36 -4.51 11.43
CA GLU A 171 -3.38 -3.74 12.13
C GLU A 171 -3.03 -2.24 12.18
N GLU A 172 -4.04 -1.40 12.36
CA GLU A 172 -3.82 0.03 12.54
C GLU A 172 -2.95 0.32 13.76
N ARG A 173 -2.15 1.40 13.68
CA ARG A 173 -1.27 1.84 14.78
C ARG A 173 -0.19 0.81 15.17
N SER A 174 0.15 -0.07 14.25
CA SER A 174 1.12 -1.16 14.47
C SER A 174 2.59 -0.77 14.30
N GLY A 175 2.89 0.47 13.89
CA GLY A 175 4.25 0.96 13.64
C GLY A 175 4.79 0.68 12.24
N LEU A 176 3.96 0.17 11.34
CA LEU A 176 4.31 -0.16 9.96
C LEU A 176 3.71 0.83 8.94
N SER A 177 3.49 2.09 9.36
CA SER A 177 2.99 3.17 8.49
C SER A 177 1.60 2.89 7.88
N SER A 178 0.73 2.19 8.61
CA SER A 178 -0.60 1.81 8.13
C SER A 178 -1.50 3.02 7.78
N SER A 179 -1.34 4.16 8.47
CA SER A 179 -2.03 5.42 8.13
C SER A 179 -1.63 5.94 6.76
N THR A 180 -0.33 6.03 6.49
CA THR A 180 0.21 6.48 5.20
C THR A 180 -0.16 5.51 4.07
N THR A 181 -0.14 4.20 4.32
CA THR A 181 -0.63 3.18 3.36
C THR A 181 -2.09 3.43 2.97
N LYS A 182 -2.96 3.81 3.92
CA LYS A 182 -4.36 4.17 3.63
C LYS A 182 -4.47 5.42 2.76
N VAL A 183 -3.65 6.44 3.02
CA VAL A 183 -3.60 7.66 2.19
C VAL A 183 -3.16 7.32 0.78
N ILE A 184 -2.11 6.53 0.62
CA ILE A 184 -1.63 6.06 -0.70
C ILE A 184 -2.74 5.30 -1.43
N ASN A 185 -3.42 4.36 -0.75
CA ASN A 185 -4.53 3.62 -1.35
C ASN A 185 -5.66 4.54 -1.80
N LYS A 186 -5.97 5.58 -1.04
CA LYS A 186 -6.98 6.57 -1.40
C LYS A 186 -6.59 7.37 -2.64
N ILE A 187 -5.32 7.73 -2.80
CA ILE A 187 -4.83 8.56 -3.92
C ILE A 187 -4.62 7.71 -5.18
N PHE A 188 -3.88 6.61 -5.06
CA PHE A 188 -3.38 5.84 -6.19
C PHE A 188 -4.06 4.47 -6.37
N GLY A 189 -4.79 3.98 -5.37
CA GLY A 189 -5.32 2.63 -5.36
C GLY A 189 -4.41 1.66 -4.60
N PRO A 190 -4.58 0.34 -4.80
CA PRO A 190 -3.94 -0.68 -3.97
C PRO A 190 -2.45 -0.91 -4.26
N CYS A 191 -1.86 -0.17 -5.17
CA CYS A 191 -0.44 -0.25 -5.52
C CYS A 191 0.16 1.14 -5.77
N LEU A 192 1.49 1.24 -5.67
CA LEU A 192 2.20 2.47 -6.03
C LEU A 192 2.15 2.69 -7.56
N PRO A 193 2.07 3.95 -8.02
CA PRO A 193 2.08 4.26 -9.44
C PRO A 193 3.48 4.00 -10.03
N THR A 194 3.53 3.28 -11.15
CA THR A 194 4.80 2.93 -11.83
C THR A 194 5.31 4.00 -12.78
N HIS A 195 4.47 4.98 -13.13
CA HIS A 195 4.80 6.05 -14.06
C HIS A 195 5.38 7.30 -13.39
N LEU A 196 5.44 7.34 -12.06
CA LEU A 196 6.04 8.42 -11.29
C LEU A 196 7.32 7.93 -10.60
N ALA A 197 8.29 8.83 -10.44
CA ALA A 197 9.47 8.51 -9.66
C ALA A 197 9.09 8.28 -8.17
N PRO A 198 9.68 7.30 -7.48
CA PRO A 198 9.36 7.00 -6.08
C PRO A 198 9.42 8.21 -5.15
N MET A 199 10.40 9.09 -5.34
CA MET A 199 10.55 10.32 -4.57
C MET A 199 9.38 11.30 -4.80
N ASP A 200 8.85 11.38 -6.01
CA ASP A 200 7.73 12.27 -6.33
C ASP A 200 6.43 11.72 -5.76
N VAL A 201 6.24 10.40 -5.76
CA VAL A 201 5.13 9.76 -5.06
C VAL A 201 5.17 10.10 -3.57
N ALA A 202 6.35 10.00 -2.93
CA ALA A 202 6.53 10.33 -1.52
C ALA A 202 6.19 11.82 -1.23
N LYS A 203 6.59 12.74 -2.11
CA LYS A 203 6.26 14.18 -1.99
C LYS A 203 4.75 14.43 -2.09
N ILE A 204 4.07 13.79 -3.05
CA ILE A 204 2.61 13.92 -3.21
C ILE A 204 1.91 13.43 -1.94
N VAL A 205 2.26 12.25 -1.44
CA VAL A 205 1.67 11.69 -0.22
C VAL A 205 1.94 12.58 0.99
N PHE A 206 3.16 13.07 1.14
CA PHE A 206 3.54 14.01 2.21
C PHE A 206 2.70 15.28 2.18
N ALA A 207 2.48 15.87 1.00
CA ALA A 207 1.66 17.07 0.86
C ALA A 207 0.19 16.82 1.24
N VAL A 208 -0.37 15.65 0.91
CA VAL A 208 -1.74 15.28 1.28
C VAL A 208 -1.88 15.03 2.78
N GLU A 209 -0.86 14.45 3.42
CA GLU A 209 -0.87 14.22 4.87
C GLU A 209 -0.58 15.48 5.69
N ASN A 210 0.02 16.50 5.08
CA ASN A 210 0.38 17.76 5.70
C ASN A 210 -0.22 18.97 4.95
N PRO A 211 -1.55 19.13 4.94
CA PRO A 211 -2.19 20.27 4.30
C PRO A 211 -1.76 21.60 4.98
N PRO A 212 -1.87 22.74 4.28
CA PRO A 212 -1.34 24.03 4.75
C PRO A 212 -1.89 24.53 6.08
N ASP A 213 -3.08 24.06 6.48
CA ASP A 213 -3.79 24.42 7.72
C ASP A 213 -3.44 23.52 8.91
N ARG A 214 -2.55 22.56 8.73
CA ARG A 214 -2.16 21.63 9.78
C ARG A 214 -1.16 22.27 10.74
N GLU A 215 -1.50 22.29 12.03
CA GLU A 215 -0.66 22.83 13.11
C GLU A 215 0.67 22.09 13.27
N TYR A 216 0.64 20.77 13.12
CA TYR A 216 1.80 19.89 13.27
C TYR A 216 2.10 19.19 11.95
N ILE A 217 3.30 19.40 11.42
CA ILE A 217 3.78 18.72 10.23
C ILE A 217 4.46 17.40 10.64
N SER A 218 3.90 16.28 10.21
CA SER A 218 4.53 14.96 10.39
C SER A 218 5.77 14.83 9.52
N GLY A 219 6.73 13.97 9.94
CA GLY A 219 7.93 13.69 9.15
C GLY A 219 7.64 12.90 7.88
N VAL A 220 8.64 12.79 7.02
CA VAL A 220 8.55 12.18 5.69
C VAL A 220 8.99 10.70 5.67
N VAL A 221 9.39 10.15 6.80
CA VAL A 221 10.00 8.80 6.86
C VAL A 221 9.03 7.69 6.47
N ASP A 222 7.74 7.85 6.75
CA ASP A 222 6.72 6.88 6.38
C ASP A 222 6.53 6.83 4.87
N GLN A 223 6.39 7.98 4.23
CA GLN A 223 6.24 8.10 2.78
C GLN A 223 7.47 7.57 2.05
N LEU A 224 8.68 7.96 2.49
CA LEU A 224 9.93 7.53 1.87
C LEU A 224 10.16 6.03 2.05
N GLY A 225 9.92 5.48 3.24
CA GLY A 225 10.11 4.07 3.50
C GLY A 225 9.12 3.16 2.77
N ILE A 226 7.94 3.68 2.40
CA ILE A 226 6.97 2.96 1.55
C ILE A 226 7.34 3.09 0.07
N CYS A 227 7.75 4.28 -0.38
CA CYS A 227 7.92 4.55 -1.80
C CYS A 227 9.31 4.17 -2.34
N LEU A 228 10.37 4.31 -1.55
CA LEU A 228 11.73 3.97 -1.99
C LEU A 228 11.99 2.48 -1.86
N PRO A 229 12.29 1.76 -2.95
CA PRO A 229 12.55 0.32 -2.88
C PRO A 229 13.86 0.02 -2.15
N GLY A 230 13.95 -1.16 -1.56
CA GLY A 230 15.17 -1.67 -0.94
C GLY A 230 15.44 -1.11 0.46
N ILE A 231 16.73 -1.02 0.81
CA ILE A 231 17.21 -0.46 2.08
C ILE A 231 17.93 0.84 1.77
N ASN A 232 17.45 1.92 2.36
CA ASN A 232 17.94 3.26 2.09
C ASN A 232 18.42 3.93 3.38
N ARG A 233 19.60 4.56 3.34
CA ARG A 233 20.04 5.51 4.36
C ARG A 233 19.74 6.91 3.87
N LEU A 234 18.89 7.60 4.59
CA LEU A 234 18.40 8.94 4.26
C LEU A 234 19.11 9.95 5.14
N HIS A 235 19.78 10.91 4.53
CA HIS A 235 20.50 11.98 5.22
C HIS A 235 19.69 13.27 5.18
N PHE A 236 19.43 13.86 6.33
CA PHE A 236 18.68 15.09 6.50
C PHE A 236 19.58 16.22 6.96
N LYS A 237 19.37 17.42 6.41
CA LYS A 237 20.06 18.62 6.80
C LYS A 237 19.07 19.78 6.79
N ASN A 238 18.51 20.07 7.95
CA ASN A 238 17.60 21.20 8.19
C ASN A 238 16.42 21.30 7.19
N GLN A 239 15.89 20.17 6.76
CA GLN A 239 14.77 20.09 5.82
C GLN A 239 14.03 18.77 5.95
N TYR A 240 12.73 18.73 5.54
CA TYR A 240 11.90 17.53 5.64
C TYR A 240 12.32 16.40 4.69
N PHE A 241 12.81 16.72 3.50
CA PHE A 241 13.28 15.72 2.55
C PHE A 241 14.79 15.50 2.66
N PRO A 242 15.28 14.27 2.45
CA PRO A 242 16.69 13.99 2.51
C PRO A 242 17.45 14.72 1.41
N ASN A 243 18.62 15.25 1.75
CA ASN A 243 19.54 15.85 0.78
C ASN A 243 20.46 14.81 0.11
N LEU A 244 20.55 13.62 0.66
CA LEU A 244 21.29 12.48 0.12
C LEU A 244 20.57 11.18 0.50
N VAL A 245 20.55 10.24 -0.44
CA VAL A 245 20.01 8.88 -0.25
C VAL A 245 21.10 7.90 -0.66
N ASP A 246 21.58 7.09 0.29
CA ASP A 246 22.45 5.95 0.02
C ASP A 246 21.59 4.69 -0.08
N GLU A 247 21.68 3.99 -1.20
CA GLU A 247 20.95 2.73 -1.45
C GLU A 247 21.86 1.52 -1.25
N THR A 248 21.28 0.40 -0.81
CA THR A 248 22.03 -0.86 -0.73
C THR A 248 21.89 -1.66 -2.03
N PRO A 249 22.96 -2.36 -2.46
CA PRO A 249 22.89 -3.36 -3.53
C PRO A 249 21.89 -4.49 -3.21
N LEU A 250 21.35 -5.12 -4.27
CA LEU A 250 20.42 -6.25 -4.15
C LEU A 250 20.94 -7.40 -3.29
N GLU A 251 22.24 -7.66 -3.33
CA GLU A 251 22.89 -8.72 -2.56
C GLU A 251 22.78 -8.52 -1.04
N ILE A 252 22.79 -7.28 -0.56
CA ILE A 252 22.61 -6.95 0.85
C ILE A 252 21.18 -7.23 1.27
N ARG A 253 20.19 -6.83 0.44
CA ARG A 253 18.77 -7.11 0.66
C ARG A 253 18.52 -8.62 0.74
N THR A 254 19.06 -9.38 -0.22
CA THR A 254 18.94 -10.84 -0.27
C THR A 254 19.54 -11.50 0.98
N SER A 255 20.67 -10.98 1.46
CA SER A 255 21.31 -11.48 2.69
C SER A 255 20.42 -11.20 3.91
N LEU A 256 19.93 -9.97 4.07
CA LEU A 256 19.10 -9.59 5.21
C LEU A 256 17.74 -10.32 5.21
N ASN A 257 17.18 -10.59 4.05
CA ASN A 257 15.92 -11.32 3.90
C ASN A 257 15.97 -12.73 4.52
N LYS A 258 17.14 -13.32 4.72
CA LYS A 258 17.25 -14.62 5.39
C LYS A 258 16.87 -14.54 6.86
N TYR A 259 17.13 -13.41 7.50
CA TYR A 259 17.07 -13.23 8.96
C TYR A 259 15.98 -12.25 9.43
N ALA A 260 15.29 -11.56 8.50
CA ALA A 260 14.36 -10.49 8.83
C ALA A 260 12.95 -11.02 9.14
N TYR A 261 12.44 -10.68 10.32
CA TYR A 261 11.11 -11.07 10.79
C TYR A 261 10.45 -9.93 11.56
N LEU A 262 9.12 -10.02 11.70
CA LEU A 262 8.33 -9.22 12.61
C LEU A 262 7.68 -10.11 13.65
N LYS A 263 7.69 -9.67 14.89
CA LYS A 263 6.88 -10.21 15.98
C LYS A 263 5.73 -9.25 16.21
N GLN A 264 4.50 -9.76 16.20
CA GLN A 264 3.32 -8.96 16.49
C GLN A 264 2.99 -9.00 17.98
N PRO A 265 3.24 -7.93 18.74
CA PRO A 265 2.85 -7.90 20.13
C PRO A 265 1.35 -7.58 20.28
N LYS A 266 1.01 -6.31 20.23
CA LYS A 266 -0.37 -5.78 20.31
C LYS A 266 -0.46 -4.42 19.63
N PRO A 267 -1.63 -4.04 19.09
CA PRO A 267 -1.88 -2.69 18.61
C PRO A 267 -1.69 -1.67 19.73
N ARG A 268 -1.26 -0.48 19.37
CA ARG A 268 -1.16 0.64 20.33
C ARG A 268 -2.56 1.04 20.80
N PRO A 269 -2.81 1.12 22.14
CA PRO A 269 -4.10 1.54 22.65
C PRO A 269 -4.52 2.92 22.15
N LEU A 270 -5.83 3.16 22.05
CA LEU A 270 -6.36 4.49 21.77
C LEU A 270 -5.94 5.45 22.90
N GLY A 271 -5.46 6.65 22.53
CA GLY A 271 -5.01 7.65 23.51
C GLY A 271 -3.60 7.44 24.05
N TYR A 272 -2.91 6.34 23.69
CA TYR A 272 -1.49 6.21 24.04
C TYR A 272 -0.67 7.23 23.25
N ASP A 273 -0.10 8.19 23.95
CA ASP A 273 0.82 9.17 23.38
C ASP A 273 2.26 8.77 23.70
N VAL A 274 3.05 8.67 22.65
CA VAL A 274 4.49 8.36 22.75
C VAL A 274 5.26 9.62 23.11
N PHE A 275 4.74 10.79 22.71
CA PHE A 275 5.32 12.10 22.95
C PHE A 275 4.54 12.77 24.08
N ASP A 276 5.00 12.59 25.31
CA ASP A 276 4.33 13.09 26.52
C ASP A 276 4.98 14.36 27.10
N GLY A 277 5.85 15.00 26.33
CA GLY A 277 6.56 16.22 26.74
C GLY A 277 7.87 15.97 27.50
N ARG A 278 8.27 14.69 27.66
CA ARG A 278 9.51 14.31 28.36
C ARG A 278 10.64 13.93 27.39
N GLU A 279 10.48 14.25 26.11
CA GLU A 279 11.46 13.92 25.08
C GLU A 279 12.76 14.71 25.27
N ASP A 280 13.89 14.05 25.08
CA ASP A 280 15.23 14.63 25.08
C ASP A 280 15.91 14.49 23.71
N PHE A 281 15.67 15.45 22.85
CA PHE A 281 16.32 15.57 21.54
C PHE A 281 17.62 16.39 21.59
N SER A 282 18.34 16.34 22.69
CA SER A 282 19.63 16.99 22.78
C SER A 282 20.60 16.52 21.69
N SER A 283 21.50 17.40 21.27
CA SER A 283 22.53 17.09 20.26
C SER A 283 23.32 15.85 20.62
N LYS A 284 23.56 15.59 21.91
CA LYS A 284 24.25 14.40 22.40
C LYS A 284 23.48 13.11 22.07
N ASN A 285 22.18 13.09 22.36
CA ASN A 285 21.32 11.90 22.12
C ASN A 285 21.17 11.63 20.64
N VAL A 286 20.94 12.67 19.83
CA VAL A 286 20.79 12.54 18.38
C VAL A 286 22.11 12.13 17.72
N SER A 287 23.25 12.67 18.15
CA SER A 287 24.57 12.25 17.66
C SER A 287 24.82 10.77 17.98
N SER A 288 24.50 10.33 19.21
CA SER A 288 24.62 8.92 19.60
C SER A 288 23.78 7.98 18.71
N LEU A 289 22.54 8.36 18.41
CA LEU A 289 21.69 7.57 17.50
C LEU A 289 22.25 7.58 16.07
N SER A 290 22.76 8.71 15.60
CA SER A 290 23.37 8.84 14.27
C SER A 290 24.65 8.01 14.13
N GLU A 291 25.49 7.95 15.16
CA GLU A 291 26.68 7.09 15.21
C GLU A 291 26.30 5.61 15.14
N LEU A 292 25.29 5.20 15.91
CA LEU A 292 24.75 3.84 15.83
C LEU A 292 24.20 3.53 14.43
N GLY A 293 23.52 4.49 13.80
CA GLY A 293 23.10 4.38 12.40
C GLY A 293 24.26 4.12 11.45
N GLY A 294 25.40 4.78 11.66
CA GLY A 294 26.64 4.50 10.92
C GLY A 294 27.16 3.07 11.09
N LYS A 295 27.12 2.54 12.33
CA LYS A 295 27.52 1.16 12.64
C LYS A 295 26.56 0.14 12.02
N VAL A 296 25.24 0.39 12.10
CA VAL A 296 24.21 -0.43 11.43
C VAL A 296 24.44 -0.47 9.92
N TRP A 297 24.66 0.68 9.29
CA TRP A 297 24.93 0.76 7.85
C TRP A 297 26.17 -0.03 7.45
N LYS A 298 27.25 0.11 8.19
CA LYS A 298 28.51 -0.65 7.96
C LYS A 298 28.30 -2.16 8.11
N SER A 299 27.55 -2.60 9.13
CA SER A 299 27.24 -4.02 9.33
C SER A 299 26.36 -4.58 8.20
N LEU A 300 25.40 -3.80 7.70
CA LEU A 300 24.61 -4.15 6.52
C LEU A 300 25.50 -4.35 5.29
N GLN A 301 26.40 -3.40 5.01
CA GLN A 301 27.32 -3.48 3.87
C GLN A 301 28.25 -4.69 3.96
N ASN A 302 28.70 -5.05 5.16
CA ASN A 302 29.57 -6.20 5.40
C ASN A 302 28.81 -7.53 5.54
N LYS A 303 27.47 -7.52 5.49
CA LYS A 303 26.61 -8.68 5.74
C LYS A 303 26.86 -9.35 7.10
N ASP A 304 27.31 -8.57 8.08
CA ASP A 304 27.58 -9.01 9.45
C ASP A 304 26.27 -8.94 10.27
N ILE A 305 25.55 -10.05 10.27
CA ILE A 305 24.22 -10.14 10.90
C ILE A 305 24.29 -10.05 12.43
N ILE A 306 25.35 -10.54 13.04
CA ILE A 306 25.51 -10.54 14.49
C ILE A 306 25.69 -9.10 14.99
N SER A 307 26.65 -8.38 14.42
CA SER A 307 26.88 -6.97 14.75
C SER A 307 25.65 -6.12 14.38
N LEU A 308 24.99 -6.41 13.25
CA LEU A 308 23.78 -5.73 12.84
C LEU A 308 22.69 -5.84 13.90
N GLY A 309 22.40 -7.05 14.38
CA GLY A 309 21.39 -7.29 15.40
C GLY A 309 21.70 -6.56 16.71
N SER A 310 22.95 -6.65 17.17
CA SER A 310 23.42 -5.93 18.36
C SER A 310 23.23 -4.42 18.22
N PHE A 311 23.62 -3.82 17.08
CA PHE A 311 23.46 -2.38 16.89
C PHE A 311 21.99 -1.97 16.70
N VAL A 312 21.14 -2.79 16.08
CA VAL A 312 19.69 -2.56 16.00
C VAL A 312 19.08 -2.48 17.41
N SER A 313 19.45 -3.39 18.31
CA SER A 313 19.00 -3.35 19.71
C SER A 313 19.52 -2.11 20.44
N GLN A 314 20.77 -1.71 20.20
CA GLN A 314 21.32 -0.47 20.77
C GLN A 314 20.61 0.79 20.24
N THR A 315 20.15 0.80 18.99
CA THR A 315 19.33 1.93 18.49
C THR A 315 17.98 2.01 19.18
N HIS A 316 17.37 0.87 19.54
CA HIS A 316 16.16 0.85 20.36
C HIS A 316 16.39 1.50 21.72
N GLU A 317 17.47 1.12 22.42
CA GLU A 317 17.82 1.73 23.71
C GLU A 317 18.14 3.23 23.61
N ALA A 318 18.74 3.66 22.49
CA ALA A 318 18.96 5.09 22.25
C ALA A 318 17.65 5.85 22.03
N GLN A 319 16.71 5.28 21.24
CA GLN A 319 15.39 5.86 21.04
C GLN A 319 14.57 5.93 22.33
N LYS A 320 14.62 4.91 23.16
CA LYS A 320 13.97 4.87 24.47
C LYS A 320 14.49 5.97 25.42
N ARG A 321 15.80 6.26 25.40
CA ARG A 321 16.36 7.39 26.17
C ARG A 321 15.88 8.74 25.67
N MET A 322 15.71 8.87 24.35
CA MET A 322 15.23 10.11 23.74
C MET A 322 13.73 10.33 23.96
N ILE A 323 12.97 9.25 23.97
CA ILE A 323 11.50 9.26 24.05
C ILE A 323 11.07 8.27 25.12
N PRO A 324 10.82 8.69 26.38
CA PRO A 324 10.46 7.78 27.46
C PRO A 324 9.21 6.93 27.19
N GLY A 325 8.24 7.46 26.43
CA GLY A 325 7.06 6.71 25.98
C GLY A 325 7.27 5.73 24.83
N TYR A 326 8.52 5.58 24.33
CA TYR A 326 8.83 4.71 23.18
C TYR A 326 8.65 3.21 23.48
N GLU A 327 8.77 2.79 24.75
CA GLU A 327 8.61 1.41 25.16
C GLU A 327 7.63 1.29 26.32
N SER A 328 6.56 0.54 26.13
CA SER A 328 5.63 0.19 27.22
C SER A 328 6.17 -0.97 28.04
N ASP A 329 5.70 -1.14 29.29
CA ASP A 329 6.07 -2.28 30.15
C ASP A 329 5.78 -3.63 29.47
N TYR A 330 4.68 -3.69 28.71
CA TYR A 330 4.33 -4.88 27.94
C TYR A 330 5.36 -5.19 26.85
N ALA A 331 5.81 -4.18 26.10
CA ALA A 331 6.80 -4.35 25.05
C ALA A 331 8.20 -4.67 25.61
N SER A 332 8.53 -4.12 26.78
CA SER A 332 9.81 -4.36 27.47
C SER A 332 10.04 -5.84 27.77
N GLY A 333 9.02 -6.52 28.29
CA GLY A 333 9.10 -7.96 28.58
C GLY A 333 9.36 -8.79 27.32
N ILE A 334 8.68 -8.46 26.21
CA ILE A 334 8.88 -9.16 24.93
C ILE A 334 10.25 -8.90 24.36
N LEU A 335 10.67 -7.63 24.28
CA LEU A 335 11.99 -7.27 23.72
C LEU A 335 13.15 -7.88 24.46
N LYS A 336 13.07 -7.97 25.79
CA LYS A 336 14.10 -8.63 26.60
C LYS A 336 14.23 -10.11 26.21
N GLY A 337 13.13 -10.82 26.03
CA GLY A 337 13.13 -12.21 25.56
C GLY A 337 13.73 -12.33 24.15
N LEU A 338 13.30 -11.46 23.23
CA LEU A 338 13.79 -11.46 21.86
C LEU A 338 15.30 -11.16 21.77
N ASN A 339 15.79 -10.18 22.52
CA ASN A 339 17.22 -9.84 22.51
C ASN A 339 18.12 -10.89 23.17
N ASN A 340 17.59 -11.74 24.03
CA ASN A 340 18.33 -12.84 24.62
C ASN A 340 18.45 -14.07 23.70
N ASN A 341 17.47 -14.27 22.80
CA ASN A 341 17.34 -15.49 22.02
C ASN A 341 17.68 -15.31 20.53
N HIS A 342 17.79 -14.06 20.05
CA HIS A 342 18.01 -13.72 18.65
C HIS A 342 19.17 -12.74 18.50
N PHE A 343 19.57 -12.44 17.27
CA PHE A 343 20.67 -11.49 17.01
C PHE A 343 20.38 -10.08 17.52
N GLY A 344 19.10 -9.69 17.51
CA GLY A 344 18.63 -8.41 18.04
C GLY A 344 17.21 -8.08 17.62
N ALA A 345 16.58 -7.17 18.38
CA ALA A 345 15.23 -6.71 18.14
C ALA A 345 15.02 -5.26 18.54
N LYS A 346 14.03 -4.61 17.89
CA LYS A 346 13.60 -3.25 18.24
C LYS A 346 12.12 -3.05 17.91
N LEU A 347 11.45 -2.10 18.60
CA LEU A 347 10.11 -1.67 18.23
C LEU A 347 10.12 -0.84 16.95
N MET A 348 9.01 -0.92 16.22
CA MET A 348 8.81 -0.25 14.96
C MET A 348 8.09 1.10 15.12
N GLY A 349 8.42 2.03 14.23
CA GLY A 349 7.79 3.35 14.15
C GLY A 349 7.91 4.16 15.43
N ALA A 350 6.81 4.73 15.91
CA ALA A 350 6.78 5.51 17.14
C ALA A 350 6.85 4.66 18.43
N GLY A 351 7.01 3.34 18.35
CA GLY A 351 7.14 2.49 19.53
C GLY A 351 5.87 2.33 20.36
N GLY A 352 6.01 2.20 21.67
CA GLY A 352 4.97 1.99 22.66
C GLY A 352 4.46 0.54 22.68
N TYR A 353 3.77 0.19 21.65
CA TYR A 353 3.23 -1.13 21.31
C TYR A 353 3.54 -1.38 19.81
N GLY A 354 2.89 -2.31 19.18
CA GLY A 354 3.04 -2.56 17.76
C GLY A 354 4.10 -3.62 17.45
N TYR A 355 4.52 -3.69 16.20
CA TYR A 355 5.47 -4.73 15.78
C TYR A 355 6.88 -4.48 16.32
N ALA A 356 7.57 -5.58 16.63
CA ALA A 356 9.01 -5.60 16.81
C ALA A 356 9.67 -6.17 15.56
N PHE A 357 10.70 -5.49 15.04
CA PHE A 357 11.61 -6.04 14.05
C PHE A 357 12.60 -6.96 14.75
N VAL A 358 12.78 -8.16 14.24
CA VAL A 358 13.64 -9.19 14.83
C VAL A 358 14.59 -9.73 13.77
N LEU A 359 15.86 -9.83 14.12
CA LEU A 359 16.87 -10.50 13.33
C LEU A 359 17.16 -11.86 13.95
N SER A 360 16.82 -12.94 13.24
CA SER A 360 16.90 -14.31 13.77
C SER A 360 17.35 -15.31 12.73
N GLU A 361 18.13 -16.29 13.15
CA GLU A 361 18.40 -17.52 12.38
C GLU A 361 17.32 -18.59 12.63
N ASN A 362 16.81 -18.64 13.87
CA ASN A 362 15.81 -19.60 14.30
C ASN A 362 14.53 -18.87 14.75
N PRO A 363 13.61 -18.53 13.82
CA PRO A 363 12.40 -17.79 14.13
C PRO A 363 11.42 -18.64 14.95
N GLU A 364 10.70 -18.01 15.87
CA GLU A 364 9.58 -18.62 16.58
C GLU A 364 8.37 -18.81 15.62
N SER A 365 7.45 -19.72 15.98
CA SER A 365 6.33 -20.12 15.13
C SER A 365 5.34 -18.98 14.80
N ASP A 366 5.31 -17.91 15.61
CA ASP A 366 4.44 -16.74 15.44
C ASP A 366 5.19 -15.53 14.83
N PHE A 367 6.41 -15.73 14.35
CA PHE A 367 7.13 -14.70 13.61
C PHE A 367 6.59 -14.60 12.19
N ILE A 368 6.42 -13.37 11.74
CA ILE A 368 6.01 -13.04 10.36
C ILE A 368 7.28 -12.79 9.55
N LYS A 369 7.50 -13.64 8.55
CA LYS A 369 8.59 -13.42 7.59
C LYS A 369 8.35 -12.15 6.79
N VAL A 370 9.35 -11.27 6.72
CA VAL A 370 9.31 -10.10 5.83
C VAL A 370 10.32 -10.24 4.70
N THR A 371 9.97 -9.68 3.56
CA THR A 371 10.84 -9.60 2.39
C THR A 371 11.05 -8.14 2.03
N ILE A 372 12.30 -7.71 1.98
CA ILE A 372 12.69 -6.38 1.53
C ILE A 372 12.65 -6.38 0.01
N THR A 373 11.86 -5.48 -0.55
CA THR A 373 11.54 -5.41 -2.00
C THR A 373 12.42 -4.43 -2.76
#